data_3f3f571255fd135f17a877f05d8188a5
#
_entry.id   3f3f571255fd135f17a877f05d8188a5
#
_cell.length_a   1.000
_cell.length_b   1.000
_cell.length_c   1.000
_cell.angle_alpha   90.00
_cell.angle_beta   90.00
_cell.angle_gamma   90.00
#
_symmetry.space_group_name_H-M   'P 1'
#
loop_
_entity.id
_entity.type
_entity.pdbx_description
1 polymer ?
#
loop_
_entity_poly.entity_id
_entity_poly.type
_entity_poly.pdbx_seq_one_letter_code
_entity_poly.pdbx_strand_id
1 'polypeptide(L)'
;MIIEGIVSTLDPGGGAHVAPMGPDVDPALRRIVLAPFGTSTTGANLRRHPEGVFHVIDDAELLARAAIGLARPDVRPAVSVRGWILEAACRALEFRVTAIDDSSDRIRMEAEVVRAEEIRGFPGWNRARHAVLEAAILATRAHLLPRQAVLEKLASLAVLVKKTGGPAEEEALRLLREHVNAIESPPPALPRRVRVTAGSRLHFGLIAPGGDDARRHGGAGLMVALPRVEILVERSDRPRASGPLGERALESATRAAEAPISVHVESAPRPHTGLGTGTQLALAAAKGAALLDGRDIPAPALAARTGRGARSAIGVHGFDSGGFIVDGGRRSAEPGSSGIAPLVSRIEFPPGWRIVLATPTSLAGLSGKAEEDAFRKLDADRGQTAELCRIVQLGMAPALAEGDLSAFSTALGEYGDLAGARFSRVQGGIFASPLVASIVDLARSLGARGSGQTSWGPSVYAVCGGAPEAEELARAIGRRFGPEVDVLVTEPLNSGARVETWSDTPSLHTLA
;
A
#
# COMPACT_ATOMS: atom_id res chain seq x y z
N MET A 1 -13.41 11.85 -34.68
CA MET A 1 -13.13 12.26 -33.28
C MET A 1 -14.39 12.09 -32.45
N ILE A 2 -14.25 11.77 -31.16
CA ILE A 2 -15.39 11.61 -30.24
C ILE A 2 -15.85 12.99 -29.77
N ILE A 3 -17.16 13.25 -29.82
CA ILE A 3 -17.79 14.42 -29.21
C ILE A 3 -18.77 13.93 -28.13
N GLU A 4 -18.56 14.30 -26.89
CA GLU A 4 -19.45 13.92 -25.79
C GLU A 4 -20.71 14.80 -25.79
N GLY A 5 -21.87 14.15 -25.62
CA GLY A 5 -23.17 14.83 -25.64
C GLY A 5 -24.32 13.92 -25.22
N ILE A 6 -25.53 14.24 -25.67
CA ILE A 6 -26.73 13.45 -25.39
C ILE A 6 -27.39 13.02 -26.69
N VAL A 7 -27.73 11.73 -26.78
CA VAL A 7 -28.60 11.23 -27.86
C VAL A 7 -30.03 11.13 -27.34
N SER A 8 -30.98 11.65 -28.11
CA SER A 8 -32.41 11.36 -27.94
C SER A 8 -32.90 10.36 -28.99
N THR A 9 -33.70 9.37 -28.53
CA THR A 9 -34.34 8.36 -29.36
C THR A 9 -35.78 8.22 -28.96
N LEU A 10 -36.60 7.63 -29.83
CA LEU A 10 -38.00 7.37 -29.51
C LEU A 10 -38.16 6.14 -28.64
N ASP A 11 -38.78 6.28 -27.47
CA ASP A 11 -39.21 5.16 -26.68
C ASP A 11 -40.40 4.39 -27.35
N PRO A 12 -40.86 3.22 -26.84
CA PRO A 12 -42.00 2.51 -27.41
C PRO A 12 -43.30 3.27 -27.40
N GLY A 13 -43.48 4.26 -26.53
CA GLY A 13 -44.64 5.13 -26.44
C GLY A 13 -44.56 6.39 -27.31
N GLY A 14 -43.47 6.60 -28.03
CA GLY A 14 -43.21 7.78 -28.82
C GLY A 14 -42.67 8.99 -28.06
N GLY A 15 -42.36 8.80 -26.75
CA GLY A 15 -41.67 9.78 -25.92
C GLY A 15 -40.17 9.89 -26.19
N ALA A 16 -39.54 10.90 -25.59
CA ALA A 16 -38.09 11.11 -25.68
C ALA A 16 -37.37 10.23 -24.65
N HIS A 17 -36.56 9.26 -25.09
CA HIS A 17 -35.52 8.65 -24.28
C HIS A 17 -34.19 9.37 -24.52
N VAL A 18 -33.54 9.83 -23.48
CA VAL A 18 -32.28 10.60 -23.54
C VAL A 18 -31.16 9.86 -22.80
N ALA A 19 -29.98 9.77 -23.40
CA ALA A 19 -28.82 9.10 -22.82
C ALA A 19 -27.52 9.81 -23.22
N PRO A 20 -26.51 9.90 -22.33
CA PRO A 20 -25.18 10.36 -22.70
C PRO A 20 -24.56 9.44 -23.73
N MET A 21 -23.88 10.02 -24.70
CA MET A 21 -23.15 9.27 -25.71
C MET A 21 -22.05 10.11 -26.34
N GLY A 22 -20.91 9.49 -26.58
CA GLY A 22 -19.78 10.06 -27.33
C GLY A 22 -19.67 9.39 -28.69
N PRO A 23 -20.43 9.83 -29.73
CA PRO A 23 -20.27 9.30 -31.07
C PRO A 23 -18.94 9.71 -31.68
N ASP A 24 -18.37 8.83 -32.51
CA ASP A 24 -17.29 9.23 -33.43
C ASP A 24 -17.88 9.99 -34.61
N VAL A 25 -17.38 11.21 -34.83
CA VAL A 25 -17.91 12.13 -35.85
C VAL A 25 -16.83 12.51 -36.85
N ASP A 26 -17.23 12.72 -38.11
CA ASP A 26 -16.37 13.29 -39.12
C ASP A 26 -16.18 14.80 -38.87
N PRO A 27 -15.12 15.44 -39.39
CA PRO A 27 -14.88 16.87 -39.18
C PRO A 27 -16.01 17.81 -39.69
N ALA A 28 -16.79 17.40 -40.68
CA ALA A 28 -17.90 18.17 -41.25
C ALA A 28 -19.22 17.89 -40.54
N LEU A 29 -19.25 17.04 -39.52
CA LEU A 29 -20.43 16.58 -38.76
C LEU A 29 -21.57 16.07 -39.67
N ARG A 30 -21.21 15.36 -40.75
CA ARG A 30 -22.17 14.76 -41.71
C ARG A 30 -22.39 13.27 -41.43
N ARG A 31 -21.43 12.63 -40.83
CA ARG A 31 -21.48 11.19 -40.46
C ARG A 31 -21.14 11.05 -38.99
N ILE A 32 -21.92 10.22 -38.32
CA ILE A 32 -21.70 9.87 -36.93
C ILE A 32 -21.71 8.34 -36.76
N VAL A 33 -20.89 7.80 -35.91
CA VAL A 33 -20.88 6.42 -35.52
C VAL A 33 -21.20 6.31 -34.04
N LEU A 34 -22.32 5.68 -33.74
CA LEU A 34 -22.78 5.44 -32.38
C LEU A 34 -22.32 4.05 -31.96
N ALA A 35 -21.99 3.87 -30.68
CA ALA A 35 -21.57 2.58 -30.14
C ALA A 35 -22.30 2.24 -28.81
N PRO A 36 -23.65 2.12 -28.82
CA PRO A 36 -24.40 1.75 -27.64
C PRO A 36 -24.12 0.28 -27.26
N PHE A 37 -24.27 -0.07 -25.98
CA PHE A 37 -24.28 -1.47 -25.55
C PHE A 37 -25.52 -2.18 -26.12
N GLY A 38 -25.39 -3.46 -26.49
CA GLY A 38 -26.44 -4.29 -27.06
C GLY A 38 -27.70 -4.39 -26.17
N THR A 39 -27.53 -4.28 -24.86
CA THR A 39 -28.59 -4.31 -23.86
C THR A 39 -29.15 -2.94 -23.50
N SER A 40 -28.61 -1.85 -24.06
CA SER A 40 -29.05 -0.49 -23.73
C SER A 40 -30.40 -0.13 -24.36
N THR A 41 -31.16 0.72 -23.67
CA THR A 41 -32.42 1.27 -24.19
C THR A 41 -32.22 2.05 -25.49
N THR A 42 -31.12 2.82 -25.61
CA THR A 42 -30.78 3.55 -26.84
C THR A 42 -30.54 2.58 -28.00
N GLY A 43 -29.80 1.48 -27.80
CA GLY A 43 -29.57 0.46 -28.80
C GLY A 43 -30.88 -0.23 -29.26
N ALA A 44 -31.73 -0.58 -28.30
CA ALA A 44 -33.05 -1.15 -28.59
C ALA A 44 -33.97 -0.19 -29.34
N ASN A 45 -33.98 1.09 -28.98
CA ASN A 45 -34.77 2.11 -29.64
C ASN A 45 -34.33 2.33 -31.08
N LEU A 46 -33.02 2.45 -31.36
CA LEU A 46 -32.48 2.68 -32.70
C LEU A 46 -32.63 1.45 -33.61
N ARG A 47 -32.64 0.21 -33.06
CA ARG A 47 -33.00 -0.98 -33.86
C ARG A 47 -34.46 -0.96 -34.29
N ARG A 48 -35.36 -0.52 -33.42
CA ARG A 48 -36.81 -0.41 -33.70
C ARG A 48 -37.13 0.77 -34.62
N HIS A 49 -36.49 1.92 -34.36
CA HIS A 49 -36.68 3.16 -35.10
C HIS A 49 -35.31 3.79 -35.35
N PRO A 50 -34.77 3.63 -36.60
CA PRO A 50 -33.38 3.99 -36.91
C PRO A 50 -33.16 5.49 -37.12
N GLU A 51 -33.80 6.32 -36.32
CA GLU A 51 -33.70 7.78 -36.36
C GLU A 51 -33.50 8.31 -34.94
N GLY A 52 -32.82 9.43 -34.81
CA GLY A 52 -32.59 10.10 -33.54
C GLY A 52 -31.95 11.48 -33.70
N VAL A 53 -31.66 12.11 -32.58
CA VAL A 53 -30.97 13.42 -32.57
C VAL A 53 -29.78 13.36 -31.60
N PHE A 54 -28.61 13.73 -32.05
CA PHE A 54 -27.44 13.95 -31.20
C PHE A 54 -27.32 15.42 -30.83
N HIS A 55 -27.13 15.70 -29.56
CA HIS A 55 -27.08 17.06 -29.03
C HIS A 55 -25.70 17.36 -28.45
N VAL A 56 -25.04 18.39 -28.90
CA VAL A 56 -23.93 19.04 -28.23
C VAL A 56 -24.49 19.89 -27.11
N ILE A 57 -24.07 19.62 -25.90
CA ILE A 57 -24.56 20.31 -24.70
C ILE A 57 -23.41 20.86 -23.88
N ASP A 58 -23.69 21.81 -23.01
CA ASP A 58 -22.81 22.40 -22.01
C ASP A 58 -23.43 22.36 -20.62
N ASP A 59 -24.62 21.77 -20.50
CA ASP A 59 -25.34 21.56 -19.23
C ASP A 59 -24.89 20.29 -18.56
N ALA A 60 -24.02 20.48 -17.54
CA ALA A 60 -23.45 19.37 -16.77
C ALA A 60 -24.50 18.66 -15.89
N GLU A 61 -25.51 19.39 -15.38
CA GLU A 61 -26.58 18.79 -14.58
C GLU A 61 -27.48 17.90 -15.44
N LEU A 62 -27.86 18.37 -16.61
CA LEU A 62 -28.65 17.60 -17.57
C LEU A 62 -27.89 16.31 -17.99
N LEU A 63 -26.59 16.42 -18.26
CA LEU A 63 -25.73 15.26 -18.57
C LEU A 63 -25.72 14.25 -17.43
N ALA A 64 -25.50 14.72 -16.19
CA ALA A 64 -25.47 13.85 -15.01
C ALA A 64 -26.81 13.15 -14.80
N ARG A 65 -27.93 13.88 -14.89
CA ARG A 65 -29.27 13.31 -14.77
C ARG A 65 -29.57 12.28 -15.87
N ALA A 66 -29.12 12.55 -17.10
CA ALA A 66 -29.27 11.60 -18.21
C ALA A 66 -28.46 10.32 -17.97
N ALA A 67 -27.26 10.42 -17.41
CA ALA A 67 -26.40 9.27 -17.09
C ALA A 67 -27.02 8.31 -16.07
N ILE A 68 -27.81 8.83 -15.12
CA ILE A 68 -28.45 8.02 -14.06
C ILE A 68 -29.97 7.84 -14.28
N GLY A 69 -30.48 8.16 -15.49
CA GLY A 69 -31.88 7.93 -15.87
C GLY A 69 -32.89 8.90 -15.25
N LEU A 70 -32.45 9.99 -14.65
CA LEU A 70 -33.29 11.01 -14.00
C LEU A 70 -33.59 12.23 -14.86
N ALA A 71 -33.07 12.30 -16.10
CA ALA A 71 -33.30 13.44 -16.97
C ALA A 71 -34.78 13.53 -17.41
N ARG A 72 -35.33 14.73 -17.33
CA ARG A 72 -36.65 15.08 -17.86
C ARG A 72 -36.53 16.48 -18.53
N PRO A 73 -35.79 16.58 -19.66
CA PRO A 73 -35.56 17.84 -20.32
C PRO A 73 -36.81 18.33 -21.08
N ASP A 74 -36.90 19.63 -21.28
CA ASP A 74 -37.83 20.20 -22.23
C ASP A 74 -37.39 19.84 -23.65
N VAL A 75 -38.35 19.35 -24.45
CA VAL A 75 -38.12 18.85 -25.79
C VAL A 75 -39.12 19.39 -26.77
N ARG A 76 -38.68 19.57 -28.01
CA ARG A 76 -39.58 19.89 -29.15
C ARG A 76 -39.39 18.83 -30.26
N PRO A 77 -40.40 18.66 -31.17
CA PRO A 77 -40.28 17.74 -32.28
C PRO A 77 -39.09 18.11 -33.20
N ALA A 78 -38.37 17.09 -33.68
CA ALA A 78 -37.37 17.25 -34.73
C ALA A 78 -38.06 17.54 -36.09
N VAL A 79 -37.31 18.11 -37.02
CA VAL A 79 -37.87 18.59 -38.30
C VAL A 79 -37.74 17.55 -39.39
N SER A 80 -36.61 16.86 -39.49
CA SER A 80 -36.29 16.01 -40.63
C SER A 80 -36.31 14.50 -40.26
N VAL A 81 -36.41 14.17 -38.95
CA VAL A 81 -36.54 12.81 -38.45
C VAL A 81 -37.71 12.73 -37.46
N ARG A 82 -38.19 11.51 -37.20
CA ARG A 82 -39.10 11.29 -36.10
C ARG A 82 -38.28 11.18 -34.79
N GLY A 83 -38.21 12.30 -34.06
CA GLY A 83 -37.37 12.38 -32.87
C GLY A 83 -37.65 13.67 -32.09
N TRP A 84 -36.86 13.90 -31.06
CA TRP A 84 -37.02 15.01 -30.14
C TRP A 84 -35.75 15.82 -30.03
N ILE A 85 -35.81 17.13 -30.13
CA ILE A 85 -34.72 18.08 -29.90
C ILE A 85 -34.80 18.61 -28.48
N LEU A 86 -33.69 18.56 -27.76
CA LEU A 86 -33.51 19.14 -26.42
C LEU A 86 -33.41 20.67 -26.55
N GLU A 87 -34.30 21.43 -25.91
CA GLU A 87 -34.30 22.91 -26.02
C GLU A 87 -33.06 23.54 -25.35
N ALA A 88 -32.48 22.88 -24.31
CA ALA A 88 -31.29 23.35 -23.64
C ALA A 88 -29.96 23.06 -24.40
N ALA A 89 -29.99 22.37 -25.52
CA ALA A 89 -28.79 22.04 -26.27
C ALA A 89 -28.15 23.26 -26.94
N CYS A 90 -26.83 23.19 -27.17
CA CYS A 90 -26.15 24.19 -28.00
C CYS A 90 -26.38 23.90 -29.49
N ARG A 91 -26.34 22.61 -29.88
CA ARG A 91 -26.50 22.17 -31.26
C ARG A 91 -27.25 20.86 -31.34
N ALA A 92 -28.12 20.68 -32.32
CA ALA A 92 -28.80 19.43 -32.61
C ALA A 92 -28.41 18.89 -33.99
N LEU A 93 -28.09 17.59 -34.06
CA LEU A 93 -27.78 16.85 -35.28
C LEU A 93 -28.85 15.77 -35.45
N GLU A 94 -29.82 15.95 -36.34
CA GLU A 94 -30.82 14.94 -36.68
C GLU A 94 -30.18 13.90 -37.58
N PHE A 95 -30.26 12.60 -37.21
CA PHE A 95 -29.59 11.57 -37.97
C PHE A 95 -30.48 10.36 -38.30
N ARG A 96 -30.06 9.60 -39.34
CA ARG A 96 -30.62 8.32 -39.72
C ARG A 96 -29.51 7.26 -39.71
N VAL A 97 -29.76 6.16 -39.05
CA VAL A 97 -28.89 5.00 -39.07
C VAL A 97 -28.95 4.35 -40.44
N THR A 98 -27.77 4.17 -41.02
CA THR A 98 -27.61 3.59 -42.37
C THR A 98 -27.10 2.16 -42.36
N ALA A 99 -26.36 1.76 -41.30
CA ALA A 99 -25.87 0.41 -41.11
C ALA A 99 -25.77 0.07 -39.61
N ILE A 100 -26.01 -1.19 -39.28
CA ILE A 100 -25.90 -1.72 -37.92
C ILE A 100 -25.03 -2.98 -37.97
N ASP A 101 -23.97 -3.01 -37.18
CA ASP A 101 -23.15 -4.19 -36.91
C ASP A 101 -23.29 -4.51 -35.42
N ASP A 102 -23.89 -5.67 -35.11
CA ASP A 102 -24.15 -6.17 -33.77
C ASP A 102 -23.33 -7.43 -33.44
N SER A 103 -22.20 -7.63 -34.14
CA SER A 103 -21.30 -8.77 -33.95
C SER A 103 -20.52 -8.74 -32.62
N SER A 104 -20.57 -7.62 -31.87
CA SER A 104 -19.89 -7.43 -30.58
C SER A 104 -20.86 -6.90 -29.52
N ASP A 105 -20.43 -6.91 -28.23
CA ASP A 105 -21.21 -6.38 -27.09
C ASP A 105 -21.60 -4.90 -27.25
N ARG A 106 -20.78 -4.13 -27.96
CA ARG A 106 -21.10 -2.76 -28.40
C ARG A 106 -21.52 -2.77 -29.85
N ILE A 107 -22.77 -2.40 -30.08
CA ILE A 107 -23.32 -2.31 -31.44
C ILE A 107 -22.70 -1.11 -32.14
N ARG A 108 -22.11 -1.32 -33.31
CA ARG A 108 -21.66 -0.24 -34.18
C ARG A 108 -22.80 0.19 -35.11
N MET A 109 -23.26 1.44 -34.95
CA MET A 109 -24.32 2.02 -35.77
C MET A 109 -23.76 3.20 -36.56
N GLU A 110 -23.66 3.04 -37.87
CA GLU A 110 -23.30 4.16 -38.79
C GLU A 110 -24.53 4.96 -39.10
N ALA A 111 -24.42 6.27 -39.03
CA ALA A 111 -25.54 7.15 -39.28
C ALA A 111 -25.14 8.42 -40.10
N GLU A 112 -26.08 8.90 -40.92
CA GLU A 112 -25.93 10.12 -41.68
C GLU A 112 -26.71 11.25 -41.00
N VAL A 113 -26.09 12.43 -40.88
CA VAL A 113 -26.72 13.62 -40.36
C VAL A 113 -27.52 14.24 -41.49
N VAL A 114 -28.85 14.25 -41.34
CA VAL A 114 -29.80 14.81 -42.36
C VAL A 114 -30.11 16.28 -42.12
N ARG A 115 -29.92 16.78 -40.90
CA ARG A 115 -30.11 18.19 -40.56
C ARG A 115 -29.21 18.52 -39.34
N ALA A 116 -28.60 19.68 -39.40
CA ALA A 116 -27.91 20.32 -38.28
C ALA A 116 -28.56 21.67 -37.96
N GLU A 117 -28.75 21.94 -36.67
CA GLU A 117 -29.30 23.17 -36.17
C GLU A 117 -28.45 23.72 -35.02
N GLU A 118 -28.04 24.97 -35.09
CA GLU A 118 -27.44 25.68 -33.97
C GLU A 118 -28.55 26.37 -33.18
N ILE A 119 -28.73 25.98 -31.92
CA ILE A 119 -29.81 26.48 -31.06
C ILE A 119 -29.28 27.66 -30.25
N ARG A 120 -28.09 27.55 -29.70
CA ARG A 120 -27.38 28.61 -28.97
C ARG A 120 -25.88 28.41 -28.99
N GLY A 121 -25.10 29.43 -28.69
CA GLY A 121 -23.64 29.34 -28.65
C GLY A 121 -23.11 28.49 -27.53
N PHE A 122 -22.01 27.78 -27.77
CA PHE A 122 -21.26 27.05 -26.74
C PHE A 122 -20.39 28.05 -25.96
N PRO A 123 -20.50 28.13 -24.62
CA PRO A 123 -19.84 29.18 -23.81
C PRO A 123 -18.34 28.98 -23.59
N GLY A 124 -17.74 27.87 -24.08
CA GLY A 124 -16.32 27.59 -23.95
C GLY A 124 -15.99 26.49 -22.94
N TRP A 125 -14.70 26.29 -22.72
CA TRP A 125 -14.19 25.22 -21.87
C TRP A 125 -14.34 25.56 -20.40
N ASN A 126 -14.83 24.58 -19.61
CA ASN A 126 -14.92 24.67 -18.15
C ASN A 126 -14.47 23.35 -17.51
N ARG A 127 -13.51 23.40 -16.58
CA ARG A 127 -12.95 22.21 -15.94
C ARG A 127 -13.96 21.47 -15.05
N ALA A 128 -14.88 22.18 -14.43
CA ALA A 128 -15.91 21.55 -13.60
C ALA A 128 -16.89 20.74 -14.45
N ARG A 129 -17.28 21.24 -15.64
CA ARG A 129 -18.13 20.49 -16.58
C ARG A 129 -17.44 19.21 -17.06
N HIS A 130 -16.15 19.28 -17.38
CA HIS A 130 -15.37 18.06 -17.71
C HIS A 130 -15.28 17.11 -16.53
N ALA A 131 -15.09 17.61 -15.30
CA ALA A 131 -15.07 16.77 -14.11
C ALA A 131 -16.43 16.07 -13.88
N VAL A 132 -17.55 16.74 -14.13
CA VAL A 132 -18.89 16.13 -14.06
C VAL A 132 -19.08 15.10 -15.17
N LEU A 133 -18.60 15.34 -16.38
CA LEU A 133 -18.62 14.35 -17.47
C LEU A 133 -17.87 13.07 -17.06
N GLU A 134 -16.64 13.19 -16.55
CA GLU A 134 -15.88 12.04 -16.04
C GLU A 134 -16.60 11.33 -14.89
N ALA A 135 -17.18 12.09 -13.98
CA ALA A 135 -17.98 11.55 -12.88
C ALA A 135 -19.22 10.80 -13.39
N ALA A 136 -19.91 11.30 -14.42
CA ALA A 136 -21.06 10.65 -15.04
C ALA A 136 -20.66 9.32 -15.70
N ILE A 137 -19.54 9.28 -16.43
CA ILE A 137 -18.98 8.07 -17.02
C ILE A 137 -18.69 7.02 -15.94
N LEU A 138 -18.10 7.41 -14.82
CA LEU A 138 -17.84 6.50 -13.69
C LEU A 138 -19.15 6.01 -13.06
N ALA A 139 -20.14 6.87 -12.86
CA ALA A 139 -21.42 6.52 -12.28
C ALA A 139 -22.19 5.48 -13.13
N THR A 140 -22.16 5.59 -14.46
CA THR A 140 -22.78 4.57 -15.34
C THR A 140 -22.14 3.19 -15.22
N ARG A 141 -20.89 3.11 -14.74
CA ARG A 141 -20.11 1.88 -14.57
C ARG A 141 -20.00 1.43 -13.10
N ALA A 142 -20.67 2.11 -12.17
CA ALA A 142 -20.57 1.85 -10.74
C ALA A 142 -20.99 0.42 -10.35
N HIS A 143 -21.83 -0.23 -11.14
CA HIS A 143 -22.22 -1.64 -10.98
C HIS A 143 -21.12 -2.65 -11.38
N LEU A 144 -20.05 -2.20 -12.06
CA LEU A 144 -18.91 -3.01 -12.51
C LEU A 144 -17.66 -2.78 -11.67
N LEU A 145 -17.63 -1.74 -10.86
CA LEU A 145 -16.45 -1.24 -10.16
C LEU A 145 -16.64 -1.28 -8.64
N PRO A 146 -15.58 -1.50 -7.84
CA PRO A 146 -15.65 -1.36 -6.39
C PRO A 146 -16.11 0.04 -6.00
N ARG A 147 -17.20 0.13 -5.22
CA ARG A 147 -17.80 1.41 -4.78
C ARG A 147 -16.75 2.39 -4.23
N GLN A 148 -15.86 1.91 -3.36
CA GLN A 148 -14.85 2.75 -2.72
C GLN A 148 -13.94 3.42 -3.74
N ALA A 149 -13.47 2.70 -4.75
CA ALA A 149 -12.62 3.24 -5.82
C ALA A 149 -13.33 4.32 -6.65
N VAL A 150 -14.62 4.12 -6.94
CA VAL A 150 -15.45 5.13 -7.63
C VAL A 150 -15.60 6.37 -6.77
N LEU A 151 -15.92 6.23 -5.47
CA LEU A 151 -16.07 7.36 -4.55
C LEU A 151 -14.77 8.16 -4.35
N GLU A 152 -13.62 7.50 -4.27
CA GLU A 152 -12.30 8.16 -4.20
C GLU A 152 -12.03 9.01 -5.46
N LYS A 153 -12.36 8.47 -6.64
CA LYS A 153 -12.22 9.21 -7.89
C LYS A 153 -13.19 10.40 -7.95
N LEU A 154 -14.46 10.22 -7.55
CA LEU A 154 -15.42 11.32 -7.44
C LEU A 154 -14.94 12.40 -6.48
N ALA A 155 -14.32 12.03 -5.35
CA ALA A 155 -13.73 13.00 -4.42
C ALA A 155 -12.59 13.80 -5.05
N SER A 156 -11.76 13.19 -5.89
CA SER A 156 -10.70 13.89 -6.62
C SER A 156 -11.27 14.89 -7.65
N LEU A 157 -12.34 14.50 -8.35
CA LEU A 157 -13.03 15.36 -9.32
C LEU A 157 -13.77 16.54 -8.64
N ALA A 158 -14.28 16.34 -7.41
CA ALA A 158 -14.93 17.38 -6.62
C ALA A 158 -14.05 18.61 -6.40
N VAL A 159 -12.73 18.44 -6.35
CA VAL A 159 -11.79 19.57 -6.22
C VAL A 159 -11.89 20.53 -7.42
N LEU A 160 -12.08 19.99 -8.64
CA LEU A 160 -12.22 20.79 -9.84
C LEU A 160 -13.58 21.49 -9.88
N VAL A 161 -14.66 20.79 -9.48
CA VAL A 161 -16.00 21.35 -9.37
C VAL A 161 -16.00 22.50 -8.37
N LYS A 162 -15.45 22.34 -7.18
CA LYS A 162 -15.35 23.40 -6.17
C LYS A 162 -14.57 24.63 -6.65
N LYS A 163 -13.55 24.46 -7.51
CA LYS A 163 -12.68 25.55 -7.98
C LYS A 163 -13.26 26.34 -9.14
N THR A 164 -14.03 25.71 -10.03
CA THR A 164 -14.41 26.29 -11.32
C THR A 164 -15.86 26.03 -11.72
N GLY A 165 -16.64 25.34 -10.89
CA GLY A 165 -18.07 25.08 -11.07
C GLY A 165 -18.96 26.14 -10.46
N GLY A 166 -20.24 25.99 -10.72
CA GLY A 166 -21.33 26.71 -10.10
C GLY A 166 -22.36 25.74 -9.49
N PRO A 167 -23.53 26.24 -9.10
CA PRO A 167 -24.54 25.40 -8.45
C PRO A 167 -24.98 24.18 -9.28
N ALA A 168 -25.02 24.28 -10.60
CA ALA A 168 -25.39 23.19 -11.50
C ALA A 168 -24.37 22.04 -11.47
N GLU A 169 -23.06 22.36 -11.51
CA GLU A 169 -22.01 21.36 -11.47
C GLU A 169 -21.87 20.73 -10.08
N GLU A 170 -22.13 21.49 -9.01
CA GLU A 170 -22.17 20.97 -7.63
C GLU A 170 -23.34 20.01 -7.43
N GLU A 171 -24.52 20.37 -7.89
CA GLU A 171 -25.72 19.53 -7.85
C GLU A 171 -25.54 18.26 -8.68
N ALA A 172 -24.98 18.38 -9.88
CA ALA A 172 -24.66 17.24 -10.73
C ALA A 172 -23.76 16.23 -10.03
N LEU A 173 -22.67 16.68 -9.39
CA LEU A 173 -21.75 15.81 -8.69
C LEU A 173 -22.40 15.18 -7.45
N ARG A 174 -23.26 15.90 -6.74
CA ARG A 174 -24.04 15.39 -5.61
C ARG A 174 -24.94 14.23 -6.03
N LEU A 175 -25.71 14.40 -7.09
CA LEU A 175 -26.60 13.38 -7.65
C LEU A 175 -25.85 12.12 -8.08
N LEU A 176 -24.72 12.28 -8.77
CA LEU A 176 -23.88 11.15 -9.19
C LEU A 176 -23.33 10.39 -8.00
N ARG A 177 -22.90 11.08 -6.95
CA ARG A 177 -22.40 10.46 -5.71
C ARG A 177 -23.49 9.71 -4.97
N GLU A 178 -24.70 10.26 -4.89
CA GLU A 178 -25.84 9.56 -4.27
C GLU A 178 -26.21 8.32 -5.07
N HIS A 179 -26.25 8.40 -6.39
CA HIS A 179 -26.46 7.26 -7.27
C HIS A 179 -25.44 6.14 -7.03
N VAL A 180 -24.13 6.45 -6.99
CA VAL A 180 -23.07 5.48 -6.71
C VAL A 180 -23.24 4.84 -5.33
N ASN A 181 -23.71 5.58 -4.33
CA ASN A 181 -23.97 5.04 -3.00
C ASN A 181 -25.20 4.11 -2.97
N ALA A 182 -26.18 4.32 -3.83
CA ALA A 182 -27.42 3.54 -3.90
C ALA A 182 -27.28 2.23 -4.71
N ILE A 183 -26.32 2.14 -5.61
CA ILE A 183 -26.10 0.93 -6.44
C ILE A 183 -25.43 -0.17 -5.61
N GLU A 184 -25.88 -1.42 -5.75
CA GLU A 184 -25.12 -2.58 -5.31
C GLU A 184 -23.87 -2.73 -6.19
N SER A 185 -22.71 -2.47 -5.61
CA SER A 185 -21.43 -2.70 -6.26
C SER A 185 -20.92 -4.11 -5.96
N PRO A 186 -20.24 -4.76 -6.90
CA PRO A 186 -19.60 -6.03 -6.61
C PRO A 186 -18.60 -5.83 -5.45
N PRO A 187 -18.41 -6.83 -4.60
CA PRO A 187 -17.34 -6.78 -3.61
C PRO A 187 -16.01 -6.59 -4.35
N PRO A 188 -15.02 -5.92 -3.73
CA PRO A 188 -13.70 -5.78 -4.34
C PRO A 188 -13.17 -7.18 -4.68
N ALA A 189 -12.70 -7.34 -5.91
CA ALA A 189 -12.12 -8.61 -6.32
C ALA A 189 -10.92 -8.93 -5.42
N LEU A 190 -10.91 -10.12 -4.84
CA LEU A 190 -9.79 -10.58 -4.04
C LEU A 190 -8.53 -10.65 -4.91
N PRO A 191 -7.39 -10.22 -4.39
CA PRO A 191 -6.15 -10.36 -5.12
C PRO A 191 -5.83 -11.83 -5.39
N ARG A 192 -5.26 -12.11 -6.56
CA ARG A 192 -4.72 -13.43 -6.89
C ARG A 192 -3.27 -13.58 -6.53
N ARG A 193 -2.60 -12.45 -6.38
CA ARG A 193 -1.16 -12.36 -6.10
C ARG A 193 -0.89 -11.18 -5.18
N VAL A 194 -0.02 -11.40 -4.19
CA VAL A 194 0.41 -10.38 -3.23
C VAL A 194 1.92 -10.46 -3.08
N ARG A 195 2.63 -9.35 -3.31
CA ARG A 195 4.04 -9.21 -2.96
C ARG A 195 4.15 -8.41 -1.66
N VAL A 196 4.97 -8.91 -0.74
CA VAL A 196 5.29 -8.21 0.50
C VAL A 196 6.80 -8.03 0.61
N THR A 197 7.24 -6.79 0.77
CA THR A 197 8.64 -6.43 0.98
C THR A 197 8.79 -5.86 2.38
N ALA A 198 9.58 -6.51 3.24
CA ALA A 198 9.83 -6.11 4.62
C ALA A 198 11.32 -5.90 4.88
N GLY A 199 11.69 -4.81 5.53
CA GLY A 199 13.06 -4.53 5.94
C GLY A 199 13.56 -5.46 7.06
N SER A 200 14.81 -5.28 7.45
CA SER A 200 15.39 -5.96 8.60
C SER A 200 15.22 -5.16 9.89
N ARG A 201 15.32 -5.85 11.02
CA ARG A 201 15.25 -5.23 12.33
C ARG A 201 16.59 -5.30 13.03
N LEU A 202 17.12 -4.17 13.48
CA LEU A 202 18.20 -4.07 14.44
C LEU A 202 17.63 -4.07 15.86
N HIS A 203 18.19 -4.87 16.74
CA HIS A 203 17.83 -4.92 18.16
C HIS A 203 19.01 -4.46 18.98
N PHE A 204 18.89 -3.30 19.59
CA PHE A 204 20.01 -2.68 20.30
C PHE A 204 20.29 -3.33 21.67
N GLY A 205 19.34 -4.06 22.23
CA GLY A 205 19.45 -4.81 23.49
C GLY A 205 18.11 -4.89 24.23
N LEU A 206 18.01 -5.87 25.13
CA LEU A 206 16.85 -6.01 26.00
C LEU A 206 17.00 -5.16 27.25
N ILE A 207 15.91 -4.52 27.66
CA ILE A 207 15.85 -3.67 28.85
C ILE A 207 15.78 -4.54 30.13
N ALA A 208 14.93 -5.57 30.15
CA ALA A 208 14.70 -6.43 31.31
C ALA A 208 14.71 -7.94 30.88
N PRO A 209 15.88 -8.51 30.53
CA PRO A 209 15.92 -9.85 29.98
C PRO A 209 15.61 -10.99 30.99
N GLY A 210 15.73 -10.74 32.29
CA GLY A 210 15.50 -11.74 33.35
C GLY A 210 14.82 -11.16 34.58
N GLY A 211 14.50 -12.00 35.57
CA GLY A 211 13.95 -11.59 36.87
C GLY A 211 12.44 -11.66 37.02
N ASP A 212 11.94 -11.21 38.17
CA ASP A 212 10.52 -11.24 38.59
C ASP A 212 9.81 -9.88 38.43
N ASP A 213 10.31 -9.02 37.58
CA ASP A 213 9.63 -7.76 37.28
C ASP A 213 8.27 -8.01 36.63
N ALA A 214 7.34 -7.08 36.81
CA ALA A 214 5.99 -7.18 36.25
C ALA A 214 5.99 -7.32 34.72
N ARG A 215 7.08 -6.90 34.06
CA ARG A 215 7.32 -7.06 32.62
C ARG A 215 8.72 -7.59 32.38
N ARG A 216 8.85 -8.48 31.38
CA ARG A 216 10.13 -9.07 30.96
C ARG A 216 10.42 -8.70 29.51
N HIS A 217 11.70 -8.73 29.18
CA HIS A 217 12.26 -8.36 27.90
C HIS A 217 12.15 -6.86 27.67
N GLY A 218 11.29 -6.39 26.77
CA GLY A 218 11.32 -4.98 26.36
C GLY A 218 12.63 -4.62 25.66
N GLY A 219 12.65 -3.58 24.90
CA GLY A 219 13.87 -3.18 24.23
C GLY A 219 13.71 -2.03 23.28
N ALA A 220 14.84 -1.60 22.74
CA ALA A 220 14.91 -0.58 21.70
C ALA A 220 15.56 -1.13 20.43
N GLY A 221 15.12 -0.61 19.28
CA GLY A 221 15.69 -1.05 18.00
C GLY A 221 15.21 -0.18 16.82
N LEU A 222 15.68 -0.53 15.63
CA LEU A 222 15.48 0.24 14.43
C LEU A 222 15.12 -0.68 13.25
N MET A 223 14.20 -0.24 12.40
CA MET A 223 14.01 -0.87 11.11
C MET A 223 14.94 -0.28 10.06
N VAL A 224 15.52 -1.14 9.23
CA VAL A 224 16.43 -0.77 8.13
C VAL A 224 15.95 -1.36 6.81
N ALA A 225 16.20 -0.64 5.72
CA ALA A 225 15.70 -1.01 4.40
C ALA A 225 16.36 -2.29 3.85
N LEU A 226 17.65 -2.49 4.12
CA LEU A 226 18.43 -3.64 3.66
C LEU A 226 19.21 -4.29 4.80
N PRO A 227 19.48 -5.59 4.71
CA PRO A 227 18.92 -6.54 3.74
C PRO A 227 17.43 -6.75 4.01
N ARG A 228 16.66 -7.19 3.01
CA ARG A 228 15.20 -7.27 3.11
C ARG A 228 14.66 -8.65 2.81
N VAL A 229 13.44 -8.89 3.24
CA VAL A 229 12.64 -10.04 2.88
C VAL A 229 11.70 -9.63 1.75
N GLU A 230 11.69 -10.36 0.65
CA GLU A 230 10.73 -10.20 -0.45
C GLU A 230 10.04 -11.52 -0.71
N ILE A 231 8.71 -11.51 -0.63
CA ILE A 231 7.88 -12.71 -0.77
C ILE A 231 6.75 -12.42 -1.74
N LEU A 232 6.50 -13.37 -2.64
CA LEU A 232 5.32 -13.43 -3.47
C LEU A 232 4.42 -14.56 -2.98
N VAL A 233 3.15 -14.25 -2.70
CA VAL A 233 2.12 -15.20 -2.29
C VAL A 233 1.00 -15.21 -3.33
N GLU A 234 0.59 -16.38 -3.78
CA GLU A 234 -0.40 -16.54 -4.86
C GLU A 234 -1.42 -17.64 -4.50
N ARG A 235 -2.64 -17.54 -5.02
CA ARG A 235 -3.61 -18.63 -4.99
C ARG A 235 -3.07 -19.85 -5.73
N SER A 236 -3.28 -21.04 -5.20
CA SER A 236 -2.81 -22.30 -5.79
C SER A 236 -3.77 -23.43 -5.44
N ASP A 237 -3.81 -24.48 -6.28
CA ASP A 237 -4.64 -25.66 -6.02
C ASP A 237 -4.06 -26.53 -4.89
N ARG A 238 -2.78 -26.41 -4.61
CA ARG A 238 -2.07 -27.10 -3.54
C ARG A 238 -0.96 -26.25 -2.96
N PRO A 239 -0.60 -26.42 -1.67
CA PRO A 239 0.50 -25.69 -1.06
C PRO A 239 1.81 -25.95 -1.81
N ARG A 240 2.56 -24.86 -2.09
CA ARG A 240 3.89 -24.91 -2.73
C ARG A 240 4.81 -23.90 -2.10
N ALA A 241 6.07 -24.24 -2.01
CA ALA A 241 7.12 -23.34 -1.53
C ALA A 241 8.30 -23.33 -2.49
N SER A 242 8.95 -22.18 -2.64
CA SER A 242 10.17 -22.02 -3.42
C SER A 242 11.01 -20.83 -2.94
N GLY A 243 12.28 -20.82 -3.35
CA GLY A 243 13.24 -19.81 -2.93
C GLY A 243 13.84 -20.05 -1.53
N PRO A 244 14.71 -19.14 -1.04
CA PRO A 244 15.37 -19.28 0.24
C PRO A 244 14.36 -19.25 1.39
N LEU A 245 14.42 -20.22 2.31
CA LEU A 245 13.49 -20.36 3.44
C LEU A 245 12.02 -20.54 3.04
N GLY A 246 11.72 -20.97 1.80
CA GLY A 246 10.37 -21.06 1.26
C GLY A 246 9.43 -21.93 2.10
N GLU A 247 9.86 -23.12 2.55
CA GLU A 247 9.05 -24.01 3.41
C GLU A 247 8.66 -23.34 4.72
N ARG A 248 9.58 -22.61 5.33
CA ARG A 248 9.33 -21.86 6.58
C ARG A 248 8.38 -20.68 6.36
N ALA A 249 8.43 -20.04 5.19
CA ALA A 249 7.50 -19.00 4.79
C ALA A 249 6.09 -19.59 4.56
N LEU A 250 6.00 -20.72 3.84
CA LEU A 250 4.74 -21.43 3.60
C LEU A 250 4.07 -21.86 4.90
N GLU A 251 4.81 -22.42 5.85
CA GLU A 251 4.27 -22.78 7.17
C GLU A 251 3.62 -21.57 7.86
N SER A 252 4.29 -20.41 7.83
CA SER A 252 3.78 -19.19 8.45
C SER A 252 2.56 -18.63 7.68
N ALA A 253 2.57 -18.67 6.36
CA ALA A 253 1.48 -18.24 5.50
C ALA A 253 0.21 -19.10 5.70
N THR A 254 0.36 -20.42 5.79
CA THR A 254 -0.74 -21.38 5.99
C THR A 254 -1.50 -21.13 7.30
N ARG A 255 -0.83 -20.62 8.33
CA ARG A 255 -1.50 -20.23 9.59
C ARG A 255 -2.43 -19.01 9.46
N ALA A 256 -2.32 -18.27 8.36
CA ALA A 256 -3.14 -17.10 8.07
C ALA A 256 -4.05 -17.28 6.85
N ALA A 257 -3.80 -18.27 5.99
CA ALA A 257 -4.57 -18.57 4.79
C ALA A 257 -5.85 -19.35 5.08
N GLU A 258 -6.90 -19.11 4.30
CA GLU A 258 -8.14 -19.91 4.29
C GLU A 258 -8.17 -20.96 3.17
N ALA A 259 -7.32 -20.84 2.16
CA ALA A 259 -7.24 -21.73 1.02
C ALA A 259 -5.78 -22.06 0.68
N PRO A 260 -5.52 -23.09 -0.13
CA PRO A 260 -4.16 -23.42 -0.55
C PRO A 260 -3.50 -22.27 -1.30
N ILE A 261 -2.21 -22.06 -1.03
CA ILE A 261 -1.39 -20.98 -1.58
C ILE A 261 -0.04 -21.49 -2.04
N SER A 262 0.58 -20.78 -2.96
CA SER A 262 2.00 -20.89 -3.24
C SER A 262 2.77 -19.70 -2.66
N VAL A 263 3.96 -19.97 -2.14
CA VAL A 263 4.85 -18.95 -1.58
C VAL A 263 6.19 -19.04 -2.27
N HIS A 264 6.61 -17.94 -2.88
CA HIS A 264 7.94 -17.78 -3.44
C HIS A 264 8.71 -16.72 -2.66
N VAL A 265 9.83 -17.09 -2.05
CA VAL A 265 10.72 -16.14 -1.38
C VAL A 265 11.77 -15.70 -2.38
N GLU A 266 11.67 -14.43 -2.85
CA GLU A 266 12.63 -13.86 -3.79
C GLU A 266 13.97 -13.56 -3.10
N SER A 267 13.90 -13.00 -1.90
CA SER A 267 15.09 -12.73 -1.07
C SER A 267 14.80 -12.83 0.42
N ALA A 268 15.79 -13.23 1.19
CA ALA A 268 15.77 -13.18 2.65
C ALA A 268 17.20 -13.08 3.19
N PRO A 269 17.44 -12.31 4.25
CA PRO A 269 18.71 -12.32 4.96
C PRO A 269 19.03 -13.71 5.54
N ARG A 270 20.30 -14.03 5.71
CA ARG A 270 20.71 -15.29 6.40
C ARG A 270 20.05 -15.38 7.77
N PRO A 271 19.45 -16.54 8.12
CA PRO A 271 18.88 -16.73 9.44
C PRO A 271 19.95 -16.68 10.54
N HIS A 272 19.54 -16.31 11.75
CA HIS A 272 20.40 -16.24 12.94
C HIS A 272 21.58 -15.27 12.85
N THR A 273 21.43 -14.20 12.06
CA THR A 273 22.40 -13.11 11.99
C THR A 273 22.05 -11.91 12.87
N GLY A 274 20.98 -11.98 13.69
CA GLY A 274 20.54 -10.86 14.54
C GLY A 274 19.65 -9.83 13.85
N LEU A 275 19.30 -10.04 12.58
CA LEU A 275 18.55 -9.08 11.75
C LEU A 275 17.02 -9.27 11.76
N GLY A 276 16.51 -10.19 12.58
CA GLY A 276 15.07 -10.42 12.72
C GLY A 276 14.44 -11.17 11.56
N THR A 277 15.23 -11.83 10.69
CA THR A 277 14.78 -12.54 9.47
C THR A 277 13.56 -13.43 9.70
N GLY A 278 13.60 -14.26 10.76
CA GLY A 278 12.50 -15.19 11.03
C GLY A 278 11.17 -14.52 11.35
N THR A 279 11.18 -13.32 11.94
CA THR A 279 9.98 -12.56 12.24
C THR A 279 9.45 -11.86 10.98
N GLN A 280 10.34 -11.19 10.23
CA GLN A 280 9.95 -10.49 9.00
C GLN A 280 9.45 -11.47 7.95
N LEU A 281 10.08 -12.62 7.76
CA LEU A 281 9.65 -13.69 6.87
C LEU A 281 8.24 -14.19 7.23
N ALA A 282 8.02 -14.50 8.52
CA ALA A 282 6.74 -15.03 8.97
C ALA A 282 5.61 -14.02 8.82
N LEU A 283 5.86 -12.74 9.15
CA LEU A 283 4.88 -11.68 9.03
C LEU A 283 4.56 -11.36 7.56
N ALA A 284 5.58 -11.29 6.70
CA ALA A 284 5.39 -11.04 5.28
C ALA A 284 4.57 -12.15 4.60
N ALA A 285 4.89 -13.41 4.90
CA ALA A 285 4.17 -14.56 4.37
C ALA A 285 2.70 -14.61 4.86
N ALA A 286 2.47 -14.39 6.15
CA ALA A 286 1.14 -14.38 6.75
C ALA A 286 0.31 -13.16 6.28
N LYS A 287 0.94 -11.98 6.09
CA LYS A 287 0.28 -10.79 5.55
C LYS A 287 -0.18 -11.02 4.12
N GLY A 288 0.70 -11.56 3.27
CA GLY A 288 0.36 -11.89 1.89
C GLY A 288 -0.81 -12.88 1.81
N ALA A 289 -0.78 -13.93 2.62
CA ALA A 289 -1.85 -14.94 2.69
C ALA A 289 -3.19 -14.33 3.16
N ALA A 290 -3.19 -13.53 4.21
CA ALA A 290 -4.39 -12.88 4.73
C ALA A 290 -5.01 -11.93 3.71
N LEU A 291 -4.19 -11.17 2.98
CA LEU A 291 -4.65 -10.25 1.94
C LEU A 291 -5.25 -10.97 0.73
N LEU A 292 -4.75 -12.15 0.34
CA LEU A 292 -5.40 -13.00 -0.66
C LEU A 292 -6.86 -13.32 -0.28
N ASP A 293 -7.15 -13.45 1.01
CA ASP A 293 -8.49 -13.70 1.55
C ASP A 293 -9.26 -12.40 1.86
N GLY A 294 -8.77 -11.23 1.41
CA GLY A 294 -9.39 -9.92 1.66
C GLY A 294 -9.28 -9.43 3.10
N ARG A 295 -8.40 -10.03 3.91
CA ARG A 295 -8.23 -9.68 5.32
C ARG A 295 -6.96 -8.90 5.54
N ASP A 296 -7.09 -7.61 5.86
CA ASP A 296 -5.97 -6.76 6.25
C ASP A 296 -5.72 -6.87 7.76
N ILE A 297 -4.88 -7.83 8.15
CA ILE A 297 -4.58 -8.14 9.55
C ILE A 297 -3.31 -7.41 9.98
N PRO A 298 -3.31 -6.67 11.12
CA PRO A 298 -2.13 -5.97 11.63
C PRO A 298 -1.08 -6.95 12.16
N ALA A 299 0.19 -6.54 12.11
CA ALA A 299 1.34 -7.39 12.46
C ALA A 299 1.27 -8.00 13.86
N PRO A 300 0.79 -7.36 14.92
CA PRO A 300 0.65 -8.01 16.23
C PRO A 300 -0.26 -9.24 16.21
N ALA A 301 -1.37 -9.18 15.48
CA ALA A 301 -2.29 -10.30 15.34
C ALA A 301 -1.70 -11.43 14.46
N LEU A 302 -0.97 -11.08 13.40
CA LEU A 302 -0.22 -12.06 12.59
C LEU A 302 0.90 -12.70 13.37
N ALA A 303 1.61 -11.93 14.20
CA ALA A 303 2.69 -12.44 15.06
C ALA A 303 2.16 -13.46 16.07
N ALA A 304 0.99 -13.20 16.68
CA ALA A 304 0.34 -14.15 17.57
C ALA A 304 0.01 -15.47 16.86
N ARG A 305 -0.52 -15.42 15.64
CA ARG A 305 -0.86 -16.60 14.81
C ARG A 305 0.38 -17.40 14.40
N THR A 306 1.48 -16.71 14.12
CA THR A 306 2.73 -17.33 13.63
C THR A 306 3.73 -17.66 14.74
N GLY A 307 3.38 -17.41 16.01
CA GLY A 307 4.24 -17.65 17.18
C GLY A 307 5.46 -16.73 17.24
N ARG A 308 5.33 -15.48 16.72
CA ARG A 308 6.40 -14.47 16.74
C ARG A 308 6.16 -13.41 17.79
N GLY A 309 7.20 -12.61 18.09
CA GLY A 309 7.12 -11.53 19.08
C GLY A 309 7.15 -11.98 20.55
N ALA A 310 7.50 -13.24 20.81
CA ALA A 310 7.52 -13.78 22.18
C ALA A 310 8.55 -13.14 23.11
N ARG A 311 9.67 -12.60 22.57
CA ARG A 311 10.76 -11.99 23.35
C ARG A 311 10.90 -10.49 23.11
N SER A 312 10.70 -10.05 21.88
CA SER A 312 10.74 -8.64 21.49
C SER A 312 9.69 -8.39 20.42
N ALA A 313 8.98 -7.28 20.54
CA ALA A 313 7.99 -6.84 19.58
C ALA A 313 8.52 -5.76 18.61
N ILE A 314 9.80 -5.37 18.69
CA ILE A 314 10.38 -4.36 17.80
C ILE A 314 10.15 -4.71 16.33
N GLY A 315 10.50 -5.94 15.91
CA GLY A 315 10.27 -6.36 14.54
C GLY A 315 8.81 -6.55 14.17
N VAL A 316 7.91 -6.73 15.14
CA VAL A 316 6.46 -6.82 14.93
C VAL A 316 5.87 -5.43 14.69
N HIS A 317 6.13 -4.48 15.58
CA HIS A 317 5.65 -3.10 15.41
C HIS A 317 6.33 -2.41 14.22
N GLY A 318 7.62 -2.68 14.02
CA GLY A 318 8.37 -2.16 12.89
C GLY A 318 7.90 -2.68 11.54
N PHE A 319 7.30 -3.88 11.48
CA PHE A 319 6.68 -4.39 10.25
C PHE A 319 5.52 -3.51 9.77
N ASP A 320 4.70 -2.99 10.69
CA ASP A 320 3.58 -2.11 10.34
C ASP A 320 3.98 -0.63 10.17
N SER A 321 5.01 -0.15 10.88
CA SER A 321 5.26 1.29 10.98
C SER A 321 6.70 1.75 10.69
N GLY A 322 7.68 0.86 10.66
CA GLY A 322 9.09 1.25 10.56
C GLY A 322 9.57 2.14 11.71
N GLY A 323 10.75 2.75 11.55
CA GLY A 323 11.33 3.72 12.47
C GLY A 323 12.11 3.10 13.64
N PHE A 324 12.49 3.97 14.59
CA PHE A 324 13.01 3.58 15.89
C PHE A 324 11.85 3.20 16.80
N ILE A 325 11.91 2.00 17.36
CA ILE A 325 10.85 1.35 18.13
C ILE A 325 11.33 1.07 19.55
N VAL A 326 10.51 1.40 20.54
CA VAL A 326 10.65 0.95 21.92
C VAL A 326 9.45 0.09 22.28
N ASP A 327 9.66 -1.16 22.67
CA ASP A 327 8.61 -2.04 23.19
C ASP A 327 8.66 -2.15 24.73
N GLY A 328 7.51 -2.25 25.36
CA GLY A 328 7.34 -2.20 26.81
C GLY A 328 7.48 -3.58 27.49
N GLY A 329 8.02 -4.59 26.80
CA GLY A 329 8.13 -5.93 27.35
C GLY A 329 6.78 -6.61 27.60
N ARG A 330 6.82 -7.92 27.89
CA ARG A 330 5.64 -8.75 28.18
C ARG A 330 5.37 -8.84 29.67
N ARG A 331 4.10 -8.95 30.06
CA ARG A 331 3.72 -9.26 31.46
C ARG A 331 4.25 -10.63 31.84
N SER A 332 4.81 -10.74 33.06
CA SER A 332 5.43 -11.96 33.57
C SER A 332 4.43 -12.97 34.14
N ALA A 333 3.26 -12.53 34.57
CA ALA A 333 2.44 -13.26 35.56
C ALA A 333 1.29 -14.11 34.98
N GLU A 334 1.11 -14.24 33.68
CA GLU A 334 0.01 -15.05 33.14
C GLU A 334 0.54 -16.25 32.36
N PRO A 335 0.40 -17.50 32.89
CA PRO A 335 0.60 -18.70 32.11
C PRO A 335 -0.31 -18.67 30.90
N GLY A 336 0.25 -18.69 29.69
CA GLY A 336 -0.54 -18.69 28.45
C GLY A 336 -0.84 -17.30 27.86
N SER A 337 -0.40 -16.19 28.46
CA SER A 337 -0.51 -14.88 27.81
C SER A 337 0.40 -14.83 26.57
N SER A 338 -0.20 -15.09 25.41
CA SER A 338 0.44 -14.98 24.08
C SER A 338 0.55 -13.53 23.60
N GLY A 339 0.38 -12.57 24.50
CA GLY A 339 0.35 -11.15 24.17
C GLY A 339 1.68 -10.64 23.60
N ILE A 340 1.62 -9.92 22.49
CA ILE A 340 2.74 -9.14 21.96
C ILE A 340 3.02 -7.99 22.92
N ALA A 341 4.31 -7.70 23.19
CA ALA A 341 4.68 -6.54 24.00
C ALA A 341 4.11 -5.25 23.39
N PRO A 342 3.55 -4.34 24.21
CA PRO A 342 2.98 -3.10 23.69
C PRO A 342 4.05 -2.20 23.08
N LEU A 343 3.70 -1.47 22.04
CA LEU A 343 4.48 -0.35 21.55
C LEU A 343 4.47 0.79 22.58
N VAL A 344 5.63 1.22 23.03
CA VAL A 344 5.78 2.36 23.96
C VAL A 344 6.02 3.63 23.18
N SER A 345 6.97 3.62 22.25
CA SER A 345 7.20 4.75 21.36
C SER A 345 7.69 4.29 19.98
N ARG A 346 7.35 5.09 18.99
CA ARG A 346 7.88 5.04 17.63
C ARG A 346 8.33 6.43 17.24
N ILE A 347 9.60 6.56 16.87
CA ILE A 347 10.20 7.83 16.46
C ILE A 347 10.75 7.67 15.04
N GLU A 348 10.55 8.67 14.20
CA GLU A 348 11.19 8.68 12.89
C GLU A 348 12.70 8.81 13.06
N PHE A 349 13.42 7.94 12.39
CA PHE A 349 14.88 8.01 12.39
C PHE A 349 15.30 9.03 11.31
N PRO A 350 16.28 9.92 11.57
CA PRO A 350 16.68 10.93 10.61
C PRO A 350 17.01 10.31 9.25
N PRO A 351 16.32 10.68 8.16
CA PRO A 351 16.46 10.01 6.87
C PRO A 351 17.82 10.26 6.17
N GLY A 352 18.54 11.28 6.61
CA GLY A 352 19.91 11.57 6.15
C GLY A 352 20.98 10.65 6.74
N TRP A 353 20.70 10.01 7.88
CA TRP A 353 21.66 9.11 8.51
C TRP A 353 21.74 7.78 7.76
N ARG A 354 22.84 7.08 7.91
CA ARG A 354 23.08 5.76 7.31
C ARG A 354 23.51 4.77 8.37
N ILE A 355 23.29 3.52 8.08
CA ILE A 355 23.69 2.40 8.94
C ILE A 355 24.65 1.50 8.14
N VAL A 356 25.84 1.28 8.69
CA VAL A 356 26.74 0.24 8.21
C VAL A 356 26.43 -1.04 8.95
N LEU A 357 26.18 -2.11 8.21
CA LEU A 357 26.01 -3.46 8.73
C LEU A 357 27.23 -4.29 8.37
N ALA A 358 27.86 -4.90 9.35
CA ALA A 358 28.99 -5.81 9.16
C ALA A 358 28.64 -7.17 9.76
N THR A 359 28.47 -8.16 8.91
CA THR A 359 27.98 -9.49 9.30
C THR A 359 29.07 -10.56 9.06
N PRO A 360 29.62 -11.16 10.09
CA PRO A 360 30.56 -12.30 9.93
C PRO A 360 29.96 -13.42 9.11
N THR A 361 30.72 -13.93 8.14
CA THR A 361 30.24 -14.93 7.17
C THR A 361 30.08 -16.32 7.77
N SER A 362 30.93 -16.68 8.76
CA SER A 362 30.99 -18.01 9.36
C SER A 362 30.24 -18.14 10.69
N LEU A 363 29.74 -17.03 11.26
CA LEU A 363 29.11 -17.05 12.59
C LEU A 363 27.59 -17.04 12.50
N ALA A 364 26.95 -17.64 13.50
CA ALA A 364 25.50 -17.54 13.71
C ALA A 364 25.22 -17.25 15.18
N GLY A 365 24.17 -16.44 15.43
CA GLY A 365 23.72 -16.13 16.79
C GLY A 365 22.96 -17.28 17.42
N LEU A 366 22.77 -17.22 18.74
CA LEU A 366 22.00 -18.21 19.48
C LEU A 366 20.54 -18.23 19.01
N SER A 367 19.96 -19.43 18.99
CA SER A 367 18.56 -19.62 18.57
C SER A 367 17.94 -20.86 19.24
N GLY A 368 16.61 -20.94 19.27
CA GLY A 368 15.85 -22.06 19.78
C GLY A 368 16.15 -22.35 21.25
N LYS A 369 16.38 -23.63 21.58
CA LYS A 369 16.60 -24.10 22.96
C LYS A 369 17.86 -23.48 23.60
N ALA A 370 18.93 -23.31 22.84
CA ALA A 370 20.17 -22.71 23.36
C ALA A 370 19.94 -21.25 23.80
N GLU A 371 19.14 -20.50 23.04
CA GLU A 371 18.74 -19.13 23.39
C GLU A 371 17.82 -19.10 24.62
N GLU A 372 16.87 -20.05 24.74
CA GLU A 372 16.01 -20.19 25.93
C GLU A 372 16.79 -20.49 27.19
N ASP A 373 17.75 -21.41 27.10
CA ASP A 373 18.62 -21.77 28.22
C ASP A 373 19.52 -20.59 28.61
N ALA A 374 19.99 -19.80 27.65
CA ALA A 374 20.71 -18.56 27.90
C ALA A 374 19.88 -17.55 28.69
N PHE A 375 18.63 -17.31 28.29
CA PHE A 375 17.74 -16.40 29.02
C PHE A 375 17.44 -16.86 30.46
N ARG A 376 17.32 -18.17 30.72
CA ARG A 376 17.08 -18.69 32.07
C ARG A 376 18.24 -18.42 33.05
N LYS A 377 19.44 -18.19 32.51
CA LYS A 377 20.65 -17.92 33.32
C LYS A 377 20.87 -16.43 33.62
N LEU A 378 19.99 -15.58 33.13
CA LEU A 378 20.09 -14.11 33.33
C LEU A 378 19.41 -13.73 34.64
N ASP A 379 20.16 -13.07 35.50
CA ASP A 379 19.64 -12.49 36.75
C ASP A 379 18.85 -11.18 36.53
N ALA A 380 17.94 -10.89 37.45
CA ALA A 380 17.31 -9.57 37.53
C ALA A 380 18.34 -8.56 38.01
N ASP A 381 18.41 -7.43 37.33
CA ASP A 381 19.18 -6.27 37.77
C ASP A 381 18.31 -5.01 37.51
N ARG A 382 17.64 -4.56 38.59
CA ARG A 382 16.77 -3.39 38.53
C ARG A 382 17.54 -2.10 38.29
N GLY A 383 18.77 -2.00 38.79
CA GLY A 383 19.63 -0.83 38.58
C GLY A 383 19.99 -0.66 37.12
N GLN A 384 20.49 -1.73 36.48
CA GLN A 384 20.76 -1.73 35.04
C GLN A 384 19.50 -1.52 34.20
N THR A 385 18.37 -2.13 34.61
CA THR A 385 17.08 -1.91 33.92
C THR A 385 16.67 -0.44 33.95
N ALA A 386 16.77 0.22 35.14
CA ALA A 386 16.47 1.63 35.27
C ALA A 386 17.41 2.52 34.42
N GLU A 387 18.69 2.17 34.37
CA GLU A 387 19.67 2.89 33.59
C GLU A 387 19.42 2.76 32.07
N LEU A 388 19.12 1.55 31.61
CA LEU A 388 18.73 1.35 30.19
C LEU A 388 17.47 2.14 29.83
N CYS A 389 16.47 2.22 30.71
CA CYS A 389 15.29 3.06 30.52
C CYS A 389 15.69 4.54 30.46
N ARG A 390 16.56 5.02 31.35
CA ARG A 390 17.06 6.40 31.36
C ARG A 390 17.76 6.74 30.03
N ILE A 391 18.67 5.86 29.55
CA ILE A 391 19.40 6.06 28.30
C ILE A 391 18.43 6.17 27.14
N VAL A 392 17.41 5.31 27.06
CA VAL A 392 16.38 5.40 26.01
C VAL A 392 15.60 6.70 26.09
N GLN A 393 15.09 7.03 27.29
CA GLN A 393 14.13 8.12 27.48
C GLN A 393 14.79 9.51 27.47
N LEU A 394 15.99 9.66 28.06
CA LEU A 394 16.69 10.92 28.24
C LEU A 394 17.92 11.08 27.34
N GLY A 395 18.34 10.00 26.65
CA GLY A 395 19.47 10.04 25.73
C GLY A 395 19.02 9.83 24.28
N MET A 396 18.56 8.62 23.93
CA MET A 396 18.30 8.24 22.53
C MET A 396 17.09 8.97 21.93
N ALA A 397 15.96 9.01 22.63
CA ALA A 397 14.71 9.56 22.10
C ALA A 397 14.78 11.08 21.85
N PRO A 398 15.29 11.92 22.80
CA PRO A 398 15.47 13.35 22.54
C PRO A 398 16.45 13.62 21.41
N ALA A 399 17.60 12.93 21.40
CA ALA A 399 18.62 13.09 20.36
C ALA A 399 18.10 12.77 18.94
N LEU A 400 17.21 11.76 18.80
CA LEU A 400 16.52 11.51 17.54
C LEU A 400 15.55 12.63 17.16
N ALA A 401 14.78 13.14 18.10
CA ALA A 401 13.84 14.23 17.87
C ALA A 401 14.55 15.53 17.45
N GLU A 402 15.74 15.79 18.01
CA GLU A 402 16.58 16.95 17.73
C GLU A 402 17.49 16.75 16.50
N GLY A 403 17.65 15.53 16.01
CA GLY A 403 18.58 15.18 14.93
C GLY A 403 20.05 15.24 15.34
N ASP A 404 20.33 15.13 16.65
CA ASP A 404 21.70 15.16 17.21
C ASP A 404 22.34 13.76 17.12
N LEU A 405 23.13 13.55 16.05
CA LEU A 405 23.86 12.31 15.83
C LEU A 405 24.86 12.03 16.97
N SER A 406 25.53 13.04 17.49
CA SER A 406 26.59 12.86 18.49
C SER A 406 26.00 12.36 19.81
N ALA A 407 24.94 13.02 20.29
CA ALA A 407 24.21 12.60 21.49
C ALA A 407 23.58 11.21 21.30
N PHE A 408 22.92 10.96 20.16
CA PHE A 408 22.35 9.64 19.86
C PHE A 408 23.41 8.53 19.83
N SER A 409 24.53 8.76 19.14
CA SER A 409 25.59 7.77 19.02
C SER A 409 26.24 7.44 20.36
N THR A 410 26.41 8.44 21.22
CA THR A 410 26.93 8.24 22.59
C THR A 410 25.96 7.41 23.41
N ALA A 411 24.68 7.78 23.43
CA ALA A 411 23.64 7.05 24.17
C ALA A 411 23.46 5.61 23.63
N LEU A 412 23.51 5.40 22.31
CA LEU A 412 23.40 4.08 21.68
C LEU A 412 24.59 3.18 22.05
N GLY A 413 25.79 3.73 22.07
CA GLY A 413 27.01 2.99 22.50
C GLY A 413 26.91 2.55 23.96
N GLU A 414 26.55 3.48 24.86
CA GLU A 414 26.33 3.20 26.31
C GLU A 414 25.24 2.13 26.51
N TYR A 415 24.12 2.26 25.79
CA TYR A 415 23.01 1.29 25.85
C TYR A 415 23.48 -0.10 25.40
N GLY A 416 24.19 -0.19 24.28
CA GLY A 416 24.68 -1.45 23.73
C GLY A 416 25.65 -2.16 24.65
N ASP A 417 26.58 -1.41 25.25
CA ASP A 417 27.59 -1.96 26.17
C ASP A 417 26.96 -2.43 27.48
N LEU A 418 26.04 -1.65 28.05
CA LEU A 418 25.30 -2.01 29.26
C LEU A 418 24.37 -3.24 29.02
N ALA A 419 23.65 -3.28 27.91
CA ALA A 419 22.81 -4.40 27.55
C ALA A 419 23.67 -5.67 27.27
N GLY A 420 24.80 -5.52 26.57
CA GLY A 420 25.73 -6.62 26.27
C GLY A 420 26.40 -7.20 27.52
N ALA A 421 26.72 -6.33 28.49
CA ALA A 421 27.34 -6.78 29.77
C ALA A 421 26.46 -7.78 30.54
N ARG A 422 25.12 -7.68 30.45
CA ARG A 422 24.17 -8.63 31.05
C ARG A 422 24.30 -10.05 30.46
N PHE A 423 24.70 -10.14 29.20
CA PHE A 423 24.85 -11.41 28.49
C PHE A 423 26.27 -11.98 28.58
N SER A 424 27.23 -11.24 29.18
CA SER A 424 28.65 -11.62 29.17
C SER A 424 28.91 -12.99 29.77
N ARG A 425 28.18 -13.36 30.83
CA ARG A 425 28.31 -14.70 31.48
C ARG A 425 27.86 -15.85 30.57
N VAL A 426 27.01 -15.57 29.58
CA VAL A 426 26.44 -16.57 28.69
C VAL A 426 27.19 -16.65 27.38
N GLN A 427 27.61 -15.49 26.83
CA GLN A 427 28.26 -15.41 25.52
C GLN A 427 29.81 -15.27 25.62
N GLY A 428 30.37 -15.19 26.81
CA GLY A 428 31.81 -15.10 27.00
C GLY A 428 32.43 -13.73 26.90
N GLY A 429 31.62 -12.68 26.79
CA GLY A 429 32.01 -11.25 26.69
C GLY A 429 30.82 -10.35 26.40
N ILE A 430 31.07 -9.05 26.26
CA ILE A 430 30.04 -8.08 25.90
C ILE A 430 29.47 -8.39 24.49
N PHE A 431 30.32 -8.93 23.62
CA PHE A 431 29.99 -9.29 22.23
C PHE A 431 30.07 -10.81 22.03
N ALA A 432 29.38 -11.32 21.02
CA ALA A 432 29.22 -12.77 20.75
C ALA A 432 30.55 -13.46 20.36
N SER A 433 31.57 -12.72 19.94
CA SER A 433 32.86 -13.27 19.59
C SER A 433 33.96 -12.19 19.57
N PRO A 434 35.26 -12.58 19.60
CA PRO A 434 36.37 -11.64 19.43
C PRO A 434 36.35 -10.89 18.08
N LEU A 435 35.88 -11.55 17.02
CA LEU A 435 35.73 -10.91 15.71
C LEU A 435 34.68 -9.77 15.75
N VAL A 436 33.53 -10.03 16.39
CA VAL A 436 32.48 -9.00 16.57
C VAL A 436 33.02 -7.84 17.40
N ALA A 437 33.73 -8.09 18.49
CA ALA A 437 34.40 -7.07 19.31
C ALA A 437 35.36 -6.23 18.45
N SER A 438 36.23 -6.89 17.67
CA SER A 438 37.20 -6.18 16.80
C SER A 438 36.54 -5.30 15.74
N ILE A 439 35.35 -5.68 15.20
CA ILE A 439 34.60 -4.87 14.25
C ILE A 439 34.04 -3.62 14.95
N VAL A 440 33.48 -3.78 16.16
CA VAL A 440 32.93 -2.66 16.93
C VAL A 440 34.05 -1.69 17.33
N ASP A 441 35.18 -2.20 17.79
CA ASP A 441 36.35 -1.39 18.18
C ASP A 441 36.89 -0.59 17.01
N LEU A 442 37.01 -1.21 15.83
CA LEU A 442 37.40 -0.51 14.60
C LEU A 442 36.41 0.60 14.24
N ALA A 443 35.11 0.30 14.26
CA ALA A 443 34.08 1.29 13.94
C ALA A 443 34.14 2.50 14.90
N ARG A 444 34.27 2.24 16.19
CA ARG A 444 34.40 3.29 17.23
C ARG A 444 35.69 4.09 17.09
N SER A 445 36.81 3.47 16.77
CA SER A 445 38.10 4.14 16.55
C SER A 445 38.08 5.08 15.34
N LEU A 446 37.20 4.81 14.37
CA LEU A 446 36.94 5.62 13.20
C LEU A 446 35.81 6.65 13.38
N GLY A 447 35.35 6.87 14.63
CA GLY A 447 34.36 7.89 14.99
C GLY A 447 32.92 7.43 15.08
N ALA A 448 32.56 6.22 14.64
CA ALA A 448 31.21 5.70 14.70
C ALA A 448 30.89 5.17 16.13
N ARG A 449 30.76 6.08 17.10
CA ARG A 449 30.52 5.76 18.52
C ARG A 449 29.22 4.96 18.72
N GLY A 450 28.19 5.22 17.93
CA GLY A 450 26.91 4.51 17.92
C GLY A 450 27.01 3.14 17.23
N SER A 451 27.97 2.32 17.59
CA SER A 451 28.15 0.98 17.04
C SER A 451 28.02 -0.09 18.11
N GLY A 452 27.46 -1.24 17.71
CA GLY A 452 27.24 -2.35 18.60
C GLY A 452 26.75 -3.59 17.86
N GLN A 453 26.49 -4.66 18.62
CA GLN A 453 25.94 -5.91 18.12
C GLN A 453 24.42 -5.88 18.12
N THR A 454 23.80 -6.40 17.06
CA THR A 454 22.34 -6.55 17.04
C THR A 454 21.89 -7.88 17.64
N SER A 455 21.09 -7.84 18.71
CA SER A 455 20.57 -9.03 19.39
C SER A 455 21.71 -9.97 19.85
N TRP A 456 21.58 -11.28 19.62
CA TRP A 456 22.62 -12.27 19.86
C TRP A 456 23.74 -12.27 18.79
N GLY A 457 23.80 -11.24 17.94
CA GLY A 457 24.77 -11.18 16.87
C GLY A 457 24.55 -12.21 15.76
N PRO A 458 25.54 -12.46 14.95
CA PRO A 458 26.87 -11.84 14.93
C PRO A 458 26.95 -10.50 14.23
N SER A 459 25.83 -9.96 13.63
CA SER A 459 25.91 -8.71 12.91
C SER A 459 26.19 -7.53 13.83
N VAL A 460 27.08 -6.64 13.36
CA VAL A 460 27.39 -5.35 13.95
C VAL A 460 26.68 -4.26 13.16
N TYR A 461 26.14 -3.27 13.85
CA TYR A 461 25.64 -2.04 13.26
C TYR A 461 26.55 -0.86 13.66
N ALA A 462 26.63 0.15 12.79
CA ALA A 462 27.22 1.43 13.12
C ALA A 462 26.41 2.55 12.46
N VAL A 463 26.03 3.58 13.23
CA VAL A 463 25.26 4.74 12.76
C VAL A 463 26.22 5.84 12.31
N CYS A 464 25.98 6.39 11.12
CA CYS A 464 26.75 7.42 10.46
C CYS A 464 25.86 8.60 10.06
N GLY A 465 26.46 9.80 9.96
CA GLY A 465 25.73 11.04 9.65
C GLY A 465 25.30 11.17 8.18
N GLY A 466 25.88 10.37 7.28
CA GLY A 466 25.52 10.40 5.87
C GLY A 466 26.19 9.30 5.07
N ALA A 467 25.89 9.26 3.78
CA ALA A 467 26.39 8.23 2.88
C ALA A 467 27.93 8.24 2.74
N PRO A 468 28.60 9.40 2.60
CA PRO A 468 30.07 9.42 2.46
C PRO A 468 30.80 8.81 3.66
N GLU A 469 30.38 9.15 4.88
CA GLU A 469 30.95 8.61 6.12
C GLU A 469 30.70 7.10 6.23
N ALA A 470 29.47 6.65 5.93
CA ALA A 470 29.11 5.26 5.96
C ALA A 470 29.89 4.41 4.94
N GLU A 471 30.08 4.93 3.73
CA GLU A 471 30.85 4.26 2.68
C GLU A 471 32.35 4.18 3.04
N GLU A 472 32.89 5.20 3.68
CA GLU A 472 34.29 5.19 4.15
C GLU A 472 34.48 4.14 5.26
N LEU A 473 33.57 4.12 6.24
CA LEU A 473 33.58 3.11 7.29
C LEU A 473 33.42 1.69 6.74
N ALA A 474 32.47 1.49 5.81
CA ALA A 474 32.24 0.21 5.16
C ALA A 474 33.49 -0.29 4.41
N ARG A 475 34.18 0.62 3.67
CA ARG A 475 35.45 0.32 2.99
C ARG A 475 36.57 -0.02 3.99
N ALA A 476 36.65 0.68 5.12
CA ALA A 476 37.65 0.39 6.16
C ALA A 476 37.45 -0.98 6.77
N ILE A 477 36.20 -1.34 7.13
CA ILE A 477 35.86 -2.66 7.65
C ILE A 477 36.16 -3.74 6.61
N GLY A 478 35.74 -3.55 5.34
CA GLY A 478 36.00 -4.49 4.26
C GLY A 478 37.49 -4.71 4.00
N ARG A 479 38.32 -3.66 4.03
CA ARG A 479 39.78 -3.81 3.92
C ARG A 479 40.42 -4.56 5.09
N ARG A 480 39.88 -4.35 6.30
CA ARG A 480 40.46 -4.96 7.51
C ARG A 480 40.14 -6.44 7.67
N PHE A 481 38.92 -6.84 7.32
CA PHE A 481 38.42 -8.19 7.60
C PHE A 481 38.21 -9.03 6.33
N GLY A 482 38.23 -8.42 5.14
CA GLY A 482 38.13 -9.14 3.87
C GLY A 482 36.86 -10.00 3.77
N PRO A 483 36.97 -11.23 3.24
CA PRO A 483 35.83 -12.10 3.00
C PRO A 483 35.22 -12.71 4.26
N GLU A 484 35.83 -12.50 5.43
CA GLU A 484 35.29 -12.97 6.70
C GLU A 484 34.03 -12.20 7.15
N VAL A 485 33.81 -11.00 6.57
CA VAL A 485 32.74 -10.08 6.97
C VAL A 485 32.04 -9.50 5.74
N ASP A 486 30.75 -9.78 5.59
CA ASP A 486 29.91 -9.09 4.62
C ASP A 486 29.59 -7.70 5.14
N VAL A 487 29.84 -6.67 4.34
CA VAL A 487 29.61 -5.26 4.70
C VAL A 487 28.57 -4.64 3.77
N LEU A 488 27.57 -3.99 4.35
CA LEU A 488 26.46 -3.36 3.65
C LEU A 488 26.16 -2.00 4.26
N VAL A 489 25.97 -0.98 3.43
CA VAL A 489 25.39 0.32 3.84
C VAL A 489 23.89 0.31 3.55
N THR A 490 23.09 0.71 4.53
CA THR A 490 21.64 0.75 4.42
C THR A 490 21.05 2.03 5.00
N GLU A 491 19.79 2.26 4.69
CA GLU A 491 19.01 3.40 5.15
C GLU A 491 18.07 2.99 6.30
N PRO A 492 17.71 3.92 7.19
CA PRO A 492 16.62 3.70 8.12
C PRO A 492 15.31 3.50 7.33
N LEU A 493 14.48 2.57 7.75
CA LEU A 493 13.17 2.33 7.17
C LEU A 493 12.09 2.93 8.08
N ASN A 494 11.57 4.10 7.74
CA ASN A 494 10.57 4.83 8.51
C ASN A 494 9.12 4.47 8.15
N SER A 495 8.92 3.58 7.19
CA SER A 495 7.62 3.04 6.79
C SER A 495 7.52 1.56 7.15
N GLY A 496 6.29 1.06 7.21
CA GLY A 496 6.06 -0.38 7.33
C GLY A 496 6.43 -1.17 6.07
N ALA A 497 6.14 -2.46 6.10
CA ALA A 497 6.33 -3.34 4.95
C ALA A 497 5.50 -2.85 3.76
N ARG A 498 6.11 -2.86 2.57
CA ARG A 498 5.43 -2.51 1.33
C ARG A 498 4.64 -3.72 0.83
N VAL A 499 3.38 -3.47 0.46
CA VAL A 499 2.48 -4.47 -0.10
C VAL A 499 2.06 -4.04 -1.51
N GLU A 500 2.13 -4.98 -2.45
CA GLU A 500 1.63 -4.82 -3.82
C GLU A 500 0.66 -5.96 -4.10
N THR A 501 -0.51 -5.64 -4.69
CA THR A 501 -1.56 -6.62 -4.97
C THR A 501 -1.93 -6.61 -6.44
N TRP A 502 -2.26 -7.79 -7.00
CA TRP A 502 -2.77 -7.93 -8.37
C TRP A 502 -4.07 -8.73 -8.32
N SER A 503 -5.10 -8.20 -8.98
CA SER A 503 -6.40 -8.83 -9.19
C SER A 503 -6.71 -8.85 -10.69
N ASP A 504 -7.57 -9.78 -11.14
CA ASP A 504 -8.02 -9.83 -12.54
C ASP A 504 -9.08 -8.78 -12.87
N THR A 505 -9.43 -7.92 -11.93
CA THR A 505 -10.40 -6.85 -12.20
C THR A 505 -9.79 -5.87 -13.17
N PRO A 506 -10.51 -5.50 -14.26
CA PRO A 506 -10.08 -4.43 -15.14
C PRO A 506 -9.81 -3.18 -14.31
N SER A 507 -8.65 -2.58 -14.45
CA SER A 507 -8.35 -1.32 -13.77
C SER A 507 -9.26 -0.23 -14.32
N LEU A 508 -9.50 0.83 -13.52
CA LEU A 508 -10.22 2.05 -13.98
C LEU A 508 -9.64 2.59 -15.31
N HIS A 509 -8.36 2.32 -15.60
CA HIS A 509 -7.68 2.68 -16.85
C HIS A 509 -8.05 1.79 -18.05
N THR A 510 -8.52 0.56 -17.83
CA THR A 510 -8.86 -0.38 -18.91
C THR A 510 -10.31 -0.22 -19.37
N LEU A 511 -11.13 0.52 -18.60
CA LEU A 511 -12.53 0.78 -18.87
C LEU A 511 -12.78 2.25 -19.29
N ALA A 512 -11.73 3.07 -19.35
CA ALA A 512 -11.81 4.46 -19.84
C ALA A 512 -11.94 4.53 -21.36
#